data_6be2ac17014f922ceeebc06ae3518c78
#
_entry.id   6be2ac17014f922ceeebc06ae3518c78
#
_cell.length_a   1.000
_cell.length_b   1.000
_cell.length_c   1.000
_cell.angle_alpha   90.00
_cell.angle_beta   90.00
_cell.angle_gamma   90.00
#
_symmetry.space_group_name_H-M   'P 1'
#
loop_
_entity.id
_entity.type
_entity.pdbx_description
1 polymer ?
#
loop_
_entity_poly.entity_id
_entity_poly.type
_entity_poly.pdbx_seq_one_letter_code
_entity_poly.pdbx_strand_id
1 'polypeptide(L)'
;FYPGKNLGALGDAGAITTNDEELVQVLRALRNYGSHEKYQNIYRGVNSRLDELQAAVLSVKLKYLDAQTARRREIVDVYLQGIKNPNLILPLPVDKCVQEFAEHVWHLFVIRTAHRDELQKHLQDNGVQTLIHYPVPIHKQKAYTHMSGLSLPITELIHDEVLSLPLGPTLTLEEAWKVVSACNSFRVGSI
;
A
#
# COMPACT_ATOMS: atom_id res chain seq x y z
N PHE A 1 0.32 -10.38 -4.35
CA PHE A 1 1.62 -10.60 -3.67
C PHE A 1 2.79 -9.89 -4.38
N TYR A 2 2.56 -8.75 -5.02
CA TYR A 2 3.64 -7.93 -5.55
C TYR A 2 4.73 -7.71 -4.48
N PRO A 3 6.03 -7.64 -4.83
CA PRO A 3 7.14 -7.62 -3.85
C PRO A 3 7.03 -6.57 -2.74
N GLY A 4 6.46 -5.41 -3.03
CA GLY A 4 6.24 -4.35 -2.04
C GLY A 4 5.07 -4.56 -1.08
N LYS A 5 4.28 -5.64 -1.20
CA LYS A 5 3.14 -5.91 -0.31
C LYS A 5 3.61 -6.50 1.04
N ASN A 6 2.75 -6.42 2.06
CA ASN A 6 3.06 -6.99 3.39
C ASN A 6 3.44 -8.47 3.28
N LEU A 7 2.71 -9.24 2.47
CA LEU A 7 3.12 -10.56 2.02
C LEU A 7 3.51 -10.47 0.55
N GLY A 8 4.79 -10.21 0.28
CA GLY A 8 5.34 -10.02 -1.07
C GLY A 8 6.12 -11.22 -1.56
N ALA A 9 5.86 -11.65 -2.79
CA ALA A 9 6.68 -12.59 -3.55
C ALA A 9 7.95 -11.90 -4.08
N LEU A 10 8.75 -12.59 -4.90
CA LEU A 10 9.91 -12.00 -5.60
C LEU A 10 9.54 -11.35 -6.94
N GLY A 11 8.28 -11.46 -7.36
CA GLY A 11 7.71 -10.89 -8.58
C GLY A 11 6.20 -10.82 -8.45
N ASP A 12 5.49 -10.65 -9.59
CA ASP A 12 4.04 -10.63 -9.58
C ASP A 12 3.46 -12.00 -9.17
N ALA A 13 2.50 -11.95 -8.25
CA ALA A 13 1.80 -13.12 -7.76
C ALA A 13 0.42 -12.71 -7.20
N GLY A 14 -0.51 -13.66 -7.19
CA GLY A 14 -1.84 -13.46 -6.65
C GLY A 14 -2.48 -14.78 -6.23
N ALA A 15 -3.56 -14.71 -5.48
CA ALA A 15 -4.36 -15.86 -5.10
C ALA A 15 -5.84 -15.48 -5.06
N ILE A 16 -6.68 -16.45 -5.33
CA ILE A 16 -8.13 -16.39 -5.12
C ILE A 16 -8.47 -17.47 -4.11
N THR A 17 -9.22 -17.13 -3.08
CA THR A 17 -9.76 -18.07 -2.09
C THR A 17 -11.29 -18.08 -2.19
N THR A 18 -11.88 -19.26 -2.14
CA THR A 18 -13.34 -19.44 -2.18
C THR A 18 -13.73 -20.78 -1.55
N ASN A 19 -14.96 -20.87 -1.06
CA ASN A 19 -15.60 -22.12 -0.61
C ASN A 19 -16.56 -22.68 -1.69
N ASP A 20 -16.68 -22.04 -2.84
CA ASP A 20 -17.48 -22.46 -3.97
C ASP A 20 -16.67 -23.42 -4.85
N GLU A 21 -16.99 -24.72 -4.82
CA GLU A 21 -16.28 -25.76 -5.54
C GLU A 21 -16.44 -25.65 -7.07
N GLU A 22 -17.60 -25.20 -7.56
CA GLU A 22 -17.83 -25.00 -9.00
C GLU A 22 -16.94 -23.85 -9.50
N LEU A 23 -16.90 -22.75 -8.75
CA LEU A 23 -16.01 -21.61 -9.06
C LEU A 23 -14.54 -22.03 -9.03
N VAL A 24 -14.12 -22.87 -8.09
CA VAL A 24 -12.73 -23.41 -8.05
C VAL A 24 -12.38 -24.12 -9.35
N GLN A 25 -13.27 -24.98 -9.88
CA GLN A 25 -13.01 -25.69 -11.14
C GLN A 25 -12.88 -24.73 -12.31
N VAL A 26 -13.79 -23.77 -12.42
CA VAL A 26 -13.73 -22.75 -13.48
C VAL A 26 -12.44 -21.92 -13.40
N LEU A 27 -12.05 -21.46 -12.20
CA LEU A 27 -10.82 -20.67 -11.99
C LEU A 27 -9.56 -21.49 -12.31
N ARG A 28 -9.53 -22.76 -11.93
CA ARG A 28 -8.40 -23.66 -12.27
C ARG A 28 -8.25 -23.83 -13.78
N ALA A 29 -9.35 -23.94 -14.52
CA ALA A 29 -9.30 -23.99 -15.97
C ALA A 29 -8.88 -22.64 -16.56
N LEU A 30 -9.50 -21.53 -16.17
CA LEU A 30 -9.23 -20.20 -16.69
C LEU A 30 -7.76 -19.80 -16.55
N ARG A 31 -7.13 -20.08 -15.40
CA ARG A 31 -5.70 -19.77 -15.18
C ARG A 31 -4.74 -20.64 -16.01
N ASN A 32 -5.23 -21.71 -16.59
CA ASN A 32 -4.47 -22.69 -17.39
C ASN A 32 -5.05 -22.85 -18.80
N TYR A 33 -5.10 -21.75 -19.55
CA TYR A 33 -5.59 -21.70 -20.94
C TYR A 33 -7.07 -22.10 -21.11
N GLY A 34 -7.86 -22.14 -20.05
CA GLY A 34 -9.27 -22.59 -20.10
C GLY A 34 -9.45 -24.11 -20.14
N SER A 35 -8.47 -24.87 -19.64
CA SER A 35 -8.38 -26.32 -19.83
C SER A 35 -8.36 -27.07 -18.50
N HIS A 36 -9.22 -28.08 -18.36
CA HIS A 36 -9.13 -29.09 -17.29
C HIS A 36 -8.24 -30.25 -17.72
N GLU A 37 -8.35 -30.66 -18.99
CA GLU A 37 -7.59 -31.74 -19.59
C GLU A 37 -6.64 -31.18 -20.65
N LYS A 38 -5.46 -31.78 -20.75
CA LYS A 38 -4.44 -31.32 -21.70
C LYS A 38 -5.00 -31.31 -23.13
N TYR A 39 -4.84 -30.18 -23.82
CA TYR A 39 -5.31 -29.93 -25.19
C TYR A 39 -6.83 -29.78 -25.38
N GLN A 40 -7.63 -29.75 -24.30
CA GLN A 40 -9.08 -29.52 -24.36
C GLN A 40 -9.42 -28.21 -23.65
N ASN A 41 -9.60 -27.14 -24.40
CA ASN A 41 -9.88 -25.82 -23.88
C ASN A 41 -11.38 -25.54 -23.92
N ILE A 42 -12.04 -25.61 -22.77
CA ILE A 42 -13.50 -25.42 -22.65
C ILE A 42 -13.86 -23.93 -22.33
N TYR A 43 -12.89 -23.15 -21.87
CA TYR A 43 -13.05 -21.72 -21.64
C TYR A 43 -11.97 -20.93 -22.40
N ARG A 44 -12.21 -19.62 -22.61
CA ARG A 44 -11.18 -18.68 -23.06
C ARG A 44 -10.35 -18.27 -21.87
N GLY A 45 -9.30 -19.00 -21.59
CA GLY A 45 -8.43 -18.77 -20.44
C GLY A 45 -7.09 -18.12 -20.81
N VAL A 46 -6.30 -17.89 -19.78
CA VAL A 46 -4.96 -17.29 -19.88
C VAL A 46 -3.92 -18.17 -19.21
N ASN A 47 -2.64 -17.88 -19.40
CA ASN A 47 -1.59 -18.41 -18.54
C ASN A 47 -1.44 -17.50 -17.32
N SER A 48 -2.02 -17.92 -16.19
CA SER A 48 -1.93 -17.21 -14.91
C SER A 48 -1.67 -18.22 -13.80
N ARG A 49 -0.43 -18.66 -13.70
CA ARG A 49 0.03 -19.68 -12.76
C ARG A 49 1.10 -19.10 -11.87
N LEU A 50 1.00 -19.39 -10.58
CA LEU A 50 2.06 -19.07 -9.64
C LEU A 50 3.20 -20.07 -9.79
N ASP A 51 4.42 -19.58 -10.00
CA ASP A 51 5.61 -20.42 -10.01
C ASP A 51 5.88 -21.01 -8.63
N GLU A 52 6.34 -22.27 -8.56
CA GLU A 52 6.63 -22.97 -7.31
C GLU A 52 7.68 -22.26 -6.47
N LEU A 53 8.67 -21.61 -7.09
CA LEU A 53 9.65 -20.79 -6.39
C LEU A 53 9.00 -19.61 -5.65
N GLN A 54 8.04 -18.96 -6.29
CA GLN A 54 7.28 -17.86 -5.65
C GLN A 54 6.42 -18.38 -4.52
N ALA A 55 5.76 -19.53 -4.71
CA ALA A 55 4.97 -20.19 -3.68
C ALA A 55 5.83 -20.59 -2.47
N ALA A 56 7.03 -21.11 -2.69
CA ALA A 56 7.97 -21.47 -1.63
C ALA A 56 8.41 -20.24 -0.81
N VAL A 57 8.76 -19.13 -1.47
CA VAL A 57 9.09 -17.86 -0.80
C VAL A 57 7.91 -17.35 0.02
N LEU A 58 6.70 -17.33 -0.55
CA LEU A 58 5.49 -16.89 0.15
C LEU A 58 5.19 -17.77 1.37
N SER A 59 5.37 -19.09 1.26
CA SER A 59 5.17 -20.04 2.37
C SER A 59 6.12 -19.79 3.53
N VAL A 60 7.35 -19.37 3.26
CA VAL A 60 8.31 -18.95 4.31
C VAL A 60 7.87 -17.63 4.92
N LYS A 61 7.59 -16.60 4.10
CA LYS A 61 7.24 -15.25 4.56
C LYS A 61 5.94 -15.20 5.34
N LEU A 62 4.97 -16.05 4.98
CA LEU A 62 3.67 -16.15 5.66
C LEU A 62 3.84 -16.45 7.17
N LYS A 63 4.84 -17.25 7.55
CA LYS A 63 5.12 -17.58 8.96
C LYS A 63 5.51 -16.36 9.80
N TYR A 64 5.99 -15.30 9.16
CA TYR A 64 6.45 -14.07 9.82
C TYR A 64 5.47 -12.90 9.68
N LEU A 65 4.36 -13.08 8.95
CA LEU A 65 3.45 -11.99 8.59
C LEU A 65 2.86 -11.28 9.81
N ASP A 66 2.44 -12.03 10.83
CA ASP A 66 1.85 -11.45 12.05
C ASP A 66 2.89 -10.64 12.84
N ALA A 67 4.11 -11.16 12.99
CA ALA A 67 5.19 -10.45 13.64
C ALA A 67 5.58 -9.17 12.88
N GLN A 68 5.61 -9.23 11.56
CA GLN A 68 5.86 -8.05 10.71
C GLN A 68 4.72 -7.03 10.78
N THR A 69 3.48 -7.48 10.91
CA THR A 69 2.32 -6.59 11.12
C THR A 69 2.39 -5.92 12.48
N ALA A 70 2.74 -6.66 13.54
CA ALA A 70 2.97 -6.10 14.87
C ALA A 70 4.08 -5.03 14.83
N ARG A 71 5.20 -5.31 14.15
CA ARG A 71 6.28 -4.33 13.98
C ARG A 71 5.84 -3.06 13.25
N ARG A 72 5.03 -3.18 12.21
CA ARG A 72 4.46 -2.01 11.51
C ARG A 72 3.61 -1.17 12.45
N ARG A 73 2.82 -1.80 13.33
CA ARG A 73 2.01 -1.10 14.34
C ARG A 73 2.86 -0.32 15.33
N GLU A 74 3.98 -0.87 15.79
CA GLU A 74 4.93 -0.14 16.67
C GLU A 74 5.46 1.13 15.99
N ILE A 75 5.82 1.07 14.70
CA ILE A 75 6.30 2.23 13.95
C ILE A 75 5.17 3.25 13.77
N VAL A 76 3.95 2.79 13.49
CA VAL A 76 2.77 3.65 13.36
C VAL A 76 2.46 4.38 14.68
N ASP A 77 2.59 3.70 15.82
CA ASP A 77 2.45 4.33 17.14
C ASP A 77 3.46 5.48 17.33
N VAL A 78 4.72 5.28 16.91
CA VAL A 78 5.74 6.35 16.92
C VAL A 78 5.30 7.55 16.09
N TYR A 79 4.75 7.31 14.89
CA TYR A 79 4.29 8.39 14.02
C TYR A 79 3.08 9.11 14.60
N LEU A 80 2.07 8.41 15.07
CA LEU A 80 0.87 9.01 15.64
C LEU A 80 1.17 9.80 16.91
N GLN A 81 2.07 9.30 17.77
CA GLN A 81 2.45 9.97 19.01
C GLN A 81 3.44 11.11 18.76
N GLY A 82 4.32 10.98 17.79
CA GLY A 82 5.44 11.89 17.57
C GLY A 82 5.16 13.04 16.63
N ILE A 83 4.37 12.86 15.57
CA ILE A 83 4.09 13.91 14.58
C ILE A 83 3.07 14.88 15.18
N LYS A 84 3.48 16.15 15.35
CA LYS A 84 2.70 17.24 15.95
C LYS A 84 2.57 18.46 15.04
N ASN A 85 3.06 18.38 13.81
CA ASN A 85 3.00 19.50 12.87
C ASN A 85 1.53 19.75 12.46
N PRO A 86 0.97 20.95 12.71
CA PRO A 86 -0.43 21.27 12.44
C PRO A 86 -0.78 21.31 10.93
N ASN A 87 0.22 21.39 10.06
CA ASN A 87 0.03 21.35 8.60
C ASN A 87 -0.14 19.93 8.06
N LEU A 88 -0.02 18.89 8.90
CA LEU A 88 -0.13 17.48 8.51
C LEU A 88 -1.38 16.85 9.10
N ILE A 89 -2.16 16.20 8.26
CA ILE A 89 -3.33 15.41 8.67
C ILE A 89 -2.91 13.95 8.70
N LEU A 90 -2.98 13.34 9.87
CA LEU A 90 -2.64 11.94 10.09
C LEU A 90 -3.82 11.02 9.74
N PRO A 91 -3.58 9.74 9.41
CA PRO A 91 -4.63 8.80 9.00
C PRO A 91 -5.63 8.43 10.10
N LEU A 92 -5.27 8.65 11.36
CA LEU A 92 -6.14 8.46 12.52
C LEU A 92 -6.25 9.75 13.34
N PRO A 93 -7.38 9.98 14.03
CA PRO A 93 -7.49 11.03 15.03
C PRO A 93 -6.43 10.87 16.14
N VAL A 94 -5.97 11.99 16.67
CA VAL A 94 -4.86 12.05 17.66
C VAL A 94 -5.20 11.33 18.98
N ASP A 95 -6.50 11.19 19.30
CA ASP A 95 -7.04 10.51 20.48
C ASP A 95 -7.21 9.00 20.30
N LYS A 96 -6.93 8.47 19.10
CA LYS A 96 -7.05 7.06 18.77
C LYS A 96 -5.71 6.34 18.85
N CYS A 97 -5.74 5.11 19.34
CA CYS A 97 -4.56 4.24 19.37
C CYS A 97 -4.62 3.17 18.28
N VAL A 98 -3.46 2.67 17.87
CA VAL A 98 -3.33 1.65 16.81
C VAL A 98 -4.08 0.37 17.15
N GLN A 99 -4.20 0.04 18.45
CA GLN A 99 -4.87 -1.16 18.94
C GLN A 99 -6.38 -1.15 18.68
N GLU A 100 -7.02 0.02 18.58
CA GLU A 100 -8.43 0.16 18.21
C GLU A 100 -8.69 -0.22 16.74
N PHE A 101 -7.63 -0.34 15.93
CA PHE A 101 -7.69 -0.66 14.49
C PHE A 101 -6.95 -1.96 14.20
N ALA A 102 -7.27 -3.02 14.97
CA ALA A 102 -6.61 -4.31 14.87
C ALA A 102 -6.72 -4.97 13.47
N GLU A 103 -7.76 -4.64 12.70
CA GLU A 103 -7.95 -5.10 11.32
C GLU A 103 -6.96 -4.44 10.34
N HIS A 104 -6.42 -3.26 10.67
CA HIS A 104 -5.53 -2.53 9.78
C HIS A 104 -4.11 -3.10 9.86
N VAL A 105 -3.59 -3.56 8.72
CA VAL A 105 -2.27 -4.19 8.62
C VAL A 105 -1.14 -3.21 8.27
N TRP A 106 -1.46 -1.94 8.17
CA TRP A 106 -0.52 -0.83 7.94
C TRP A 106 0.45 -1.11 6.80
N HIS A 107 -0.11 -1.38 5.62
CA HIS A 107 0.69 -1.50 4.42
C HIS A 107 1.41 -0.19 4.10
N LEU A 108 0.71 0.93 4.21
CA LEU A 108 1.23 2.29 4.03
C LEU A 108 0.82 3.15 5.24
N PHE A 109 1.63 4.17 5.55
CA PHE A 109 1.25 5.26 6.44
C PHE A 109 1.11 6.52 5.60
N VAL A 110 -0.12 6.90 5.30
CA VAL A 110 -0.44 8.01 4.40
C VAL A 110 -0.87 9.21 5.22
N ILE A 111 -0.14 10.30 5.07
CA ILE A 111 -0.52 11.62 5.61
C ILE A 111 -1.09 12.49 4.50
N ARG A 112 -1.75 13.57 4.88
CA ARG A 112 -2.26 14.59 3.94
C ARG A 112 -1.78 15.97 4.32
N THR A 113 -1.52 16.79 3.32
CA THR A 113 -1.22 18.22 3.48
C THR A 113 -1.48 18.97 2.18
N ALA A 114 -1.99 20.20 2.28
CA ALA A 114 -2.12 21.09 1.11
C ALA A 114 -0.75 21.48 0.50
N HIS A 115 0.34 21.26 1.23
CA HIS A 115 1.72 21.57 0.82
C HIS A 115 2.54 20.32 0.50
N ARG A 116 1.91 19.33 -0.16
CA ARG A 116 2.50 18.01 -0.37
C ARG A 116 3.87 18.06 -1.05
N ASP A 117 4.03 18.82 -2.11
CA ASP A 117 5.26 18.85 -2.90
C ASP A 117 6.39 19.56 -2.14
N GLU A 118 6.05 20.62 -1.38
CA GLU A 118 7.00 21.31 -0.47
C GLU A 118 7.45 20.36 0.65
N LEU A 119 6.51 19.65 1.27
CA LEU A 119 6.80 18.65 2.30
C LEU A 119 7.66 17.51 1.74
N GLN A 120 7.32 16.98 0.55
CA GLN A 120 8.09 15.91 -0.08
C GLN A 120 9.54 16.33 -0.30
N LYS A 121 9.76 17.53 -0.83
CA LYS A 121 11.10 18.10 -1.00
C LYS A 121 11.82 18.27 0.34
N HIS A 122 11.16 18.85 1.33
CA HIS A 122 11.73 19.04 2.69
C HIS A 122 12.16 17.70 3.30
N LEU A 123 11.32 16.65 3.22
CA LEU A 123 11.63 15.32 3.72
C LEU A 123 12.81 14.71 2.97
N GLN A 124 12.87 14.85 1.65
CA GLN A 124 13.99 14.39 0.83
C GLN A 124 15.30 15.07 1.21
N ASP A 125 15.29 16.39 1.41
CA ASP A 125 16.45 17.19 1.85
C ASP A 125 16.95 16.77 3.25
N ASN A 126 16.06 16.20 4.08
CA ASN A 126 16.38 15.61 5.38
C ASN A 126 16.64 14.07 5.33
N GLY A 127 16.84 13.50 4.15
CA GLY A 127 17.18 12.09 3.95
C GLY A 127 15.99 11.13 4.13
N VAL A 128 14.76 11.62 4.10
CA VAL A 128 13.53 10.83 4.20
C VAL A 128 12.90 10.66 2.82
N GLN A 129 12.93 9.46 2.28
CA GLN A 129 12.29 9.13 1.00
C GLN A 129 10.79 8.88 1.20
N THR A 130 9.97 9.45 0.33
CA THR A 130 8.51 9.33 0.37
C THR A 130 7.95 9.01 -1.01
N LEU A 131 6.72 8.47 -1.04
CA LEU A 131 6.03 8.13 -2.29
C LEU A 131 4.60 8.69 -2.26
N ILE A 132 4.08 8.99 -3.44
CA ILE A 132 2.68 9.43 -3.61
C ILE A 132 1.85 8.24 -4.11
N HIS A 133 0.89 7.78 -3.32
CA HIS A 133 -0.04 6.71 -3.69
C HIS A 133 -1.49 7.22 -3.69
N TYR A 134 -1.97 7.82 -4.82
CA TYR A 134 -1.34 8.04 -6.13
C TYR A 134 -1.57 9.48 -6.61
N PRO A 135 -0.74 10.04 -7.52
CA PRO A 135 -0.85 11.47 -7.85
C PRO A 135 -2.01 11.80 -8.80
N VAL A 136 -2.54 10.83 -9.55
CA VAL A 136 -3.60 11.05 -10.54
C VAL A 136 -4.76 10.11 -10.27
N PRO A 137 -5.98 10.62 -9.99
CA PRO A 137 -7.16 9.80 -9.78
C PRO A 137 -7.60 9.07 -11.08
N ILE A 138 -8.26 7.92 -10.92
CA ILE A 138 -8.59 7.03 -12.04
C ILE A 138 -9.38 7.74 -13.13
N HIS A 139 -10.39 8.54 -12.78
CA HIS A 139 -11.24 9.27 -13.75
C HIS A 139 -10.48 10.36 -14.54
N LYS A 140 -9.28 10.76 -14.10
CA LYS A 140 -8.38 11.69 -14.81
C LYS A 140 -7.27 10.98 -15.59
N GLN A 141 -7.19 9.65 -15.51
CA GLN A 141 -6.19 8.89 -16.26
C GLN A 141 -6.53 8.85 -17.75
N LYS A 142 -5.50 8.99 -18.61
CA LYS A 142 -5.67 8.96 -20.08
C LYS A 142 -6.32 7.68 -20.61
N ALA A 143 -6.16 6.55 -19.91
CA ALA A 143 -6.78 5.28 -20.25
C ALA A 143 -8.31 5.27 -20.03
N TYR A 144 -8.85 6.19 -19.23
CA TYR A 144 -10.25 6.24 -18.82
C TYR A 144 -10.94 7.53 -19.30
N THR A 145 -10.68 7.95 -20.54
CA THR A 145 -11.23 9.17 -21.13
C THR A 145 -12.76 9.24 -21.10
N HIS A 146 -13.46 8.09 -21.14
CA HIS A 146 -14.90 8.02 -20.97
C HIS A 146 -15.41 8.48 -19.59
N MET A 147 -14.53 8.55 -18.59
CA MET A 147 -14.82 9.05 -17.24
C MET A 147 -14.37 10.50 -17.02
N SER A 148 -13.74 11.14 -18.01
CA SER A 148 -13.10 12.46 -17.85
C SER A 148 -14.09 13.59 -17.51
N GLY A 149 -15.38 13.43 -17.83
CA GLY A 149 -16.46 14.35 -17.47
C GLY A 149 -16.92 14.26 -16.00
N LEU A 150 -16.45 13.27 -15.23
CA LEU A 150 -16.81 13.16 -13.82
C LEU A 150 -16.08 14.23 -13.00
N SER A 151 -16.82 14.86 -12.09
CA SER A 151 -16.26 15.74 -11.05
C SER A 151 -16.36 15.01 -9.71
N LEU A 152 -15.21 14.66 -9.13
CA LEU A 152 -15.11 13.97 -7.85
C LEU A 152 -14.19 14.78 -6.91
N PRO A 153 -14.69 15.93 -6.38
CA PRO A 153 -13.84 16.94 -5.74
C PRO A 153 -13.11 16.40 -4.51
N ILE A 154 -13.73 15.51 -3.71
CA ILE A 154 -13.07 14.90 -2.54
C ILE A 154 -11.94 13.98 -3.00
N THR A 155 -12.18 13.16 -4.03
CA THR A 155 -11.16 12.26 -4.58
C THR A 155 -9.99 13.08 -5.15
N GLU A 156 -10.29 14.10 -5.93
CA GLU A 156 -9.30 14.96 -6.56
C GLU A 156 -8.42 15.64 -5.49
N LEU A 157 -9.05 16.24 -4.48
CA LEU A 157 -8.35 16.85 -3.34
C LEU A 157 -7.43 15.86 -2.60
N ILE A 158 -7.91 14.64 -2.32
CA ILE A 158 -7.11 13.62 -1.63
C ILE A 158 -5.88 13.24 -2.47
N HIS A 159 -6.01 13.08 -3.79
CA HIS A 159 -4.89 12.78 -4.68
C HIS A 159 -3.85 13.92 -4.73
N ASP A 160 -4.27 15.16 -4.54
CA ASP A 160 -3.36 16.32 -4.47
C ASP A 160 -2.60 16.39 -3.15
N GLU A 161 -3.18 15.89 -2.06
CA GLU A 161 -2.65 16.05 -0.71
C GLU A 161 -1.86 14.86 -0.15
N VAL A 162 -2.10 13.63 -0.64
CA VAL A 162 -1.55 12.41 -0.03
C VAL A 162 -0.06 12.27 -0.21
N LEU A 163 0.62 11.85 0.86
CA LEU A 163 2.04 11.47 0.87
C LEU A 163 2.25 10.28 1.80
N SER A 164 2.93 9.24 1.32
CA SER A 164 3.24 8.05 2.10
C SER A 164 4.61 8.18 2.75
N LEU A 165 4.65 8.11 4.07
CA LEU A 165 5.88 8.07 4.85
C LEU A 165 6.50 6.67 4.81
N PRO A 166 7.82 6.53 5.06
CA PRO A 166 8.49 5.24 5.16
C PRO A 166 7.81 4.33 6.19
N LEU A 167 7.45 3.12 5.79
CA LEU A 167 6.88 2.13 6.70
C LEU A 167 7.22 0.72 6.22
N GLY A 168 7.94 -0.02 7.05
CA GLY A 168 8.31 -1.41 6.77
C GLY A 168 8.79 -2.13 8.01
N PRO A 169 8.75 -3.47 8.04
CA PRO A 169 9.14 -4.23 9.23
C PRO A 169 10.65 -4.14 9.54
N THR A 170 11.45 -3.67 8.60
CA THR A 170 12.89 -3.48 8.75
C THR A 170 13.27 -2.09 9.26
N LEU A 171 12.32 -1.14 9.26
CA LEU A 171 12.56 0.21 9.78
C LEU A 171 12.82 0.14 11.30
N THR A 172 13.91 0.77 11.75
CA THR A 172 14.22 0.88 13.17
C THR A 172 13.38 1.98 13.83
N LEU A 173 13.22 1.93 15.15
CA LEU A 173 12.52 3.02 15.87
C LEU A 173 13.32 4.34 15.81
N GLU A 174 14.65 4.26 15.77
CA GLU A 174 15.49 5.44 15.58
C GLU A 174 15.22 6.12 14.23
N GLU A 175 15.14 5.35 13.15
CA GLU A 175 14.77 5.87 11.83
C GLU A 175 13.35 6.43 11.80
N ALA A 176 12.40 5.77 12.48
CA ALA A 176 11.04 6.28 12.62
C ALA A 176 11.03 7.65 13.33
N TRP A 177 11.82 7.82 14.39
CA TRP A 177 11.96 9.11 15.08
C TRP A 177 12.66 10.18 14.23
N LYS A 178 13.57 9.81 13.33
CA LYS A 178 14.14 10.75 12.32
C LYS A 178 13.05 11.25 11.38
N VAL A 179 12.16 10.37 10.92
CA VAL A 179 11.01 10.78 10.10
C VAL A 179 10.10 11.74 10.86
N VAL A 180 9.78 11.44 12.13
CA VAL A 180 8.98 12.32 13.01
C VAL A 180 9.63 13.70 13.13
N SER A 181 10.93 13.74 13.38
CA SER A 181 11.69 15.01 13.51
C SER A 181 11.62 15.83 12.23
N ALA A 182 11.82 15.19 11.07
CA ALA A 182 11.74 15.85 9.77
C ALA A 182 10.31 16.38 9.50
N CYS A 183 9.27 15.60 9.80
CA CYS A 183 7.88 16.06 9.69
C CYS A 183 7.60 17.27 10.59
N ASN A 184 8.09 17.26 11.81
CA ASN A 184 7.85 18.34 12.78
C ASN A 184 8.66 19.63 12.49
N SER A 185 9.79 19.50 11.78
CA SER A 185 10.60 20.67 11.38
C SER A 185 10.08 21.38 10.13
N PHE A 186 9.17 20.74 9.36
CA PHE A 186 8.58 21.35 8.16
C PHE A 186 7.83 22.64 8.50
N ARG A 187 8.10 23.70 7.73
CA ARG A 187 7.40 24.99 7.80
C ARG A 187 6.94 25.38 6.41
N VAL A 188 5.70 25.81 6.27
CA VAL A 188 5.13 26.34 5.02
C VAL A 188 5.85 27.64 4.64
N GLY A 189 6.24 27.75 3.38
CA GLY A 189 6.89 28.96 2.85
C GLY A 189 8.37 29.09 3.18
N SER A 190 9.05 28.04 3.64
CA SER A 190 10.50 28.02 3.87
C SER A 190 11.24 27.56 2.60
N ILE A 191 11.14 28.34 1.51
CA ILE A 191 11.96 28.17 0.29
C ILE A 191 12.88 29.38 0.16
#